data_0652efeabb471445d1de6b3d3e4c2469
#
_entry.id   0652efeabb471445d1de6b3d3e4c2469
#
_cell.length_a   1.000
_cell.length_b   1.000
_cell.length_c   1.000
_cell.angle_alpha   90.00
_cell.angle_beta   90.00
_cell.angle_gamma   90.00
#
_symmetry.space_group_name_H-M   'P 1'
#
loop_
_entity.id
_entity.type
_entity.pdbx_description
1 polymer ?
#
loop_
_entity_poly.entity_id
_entity_poly.type
_entity_poly.pdbx_seq_one_letter_code
_entity_poly.pdbx_strand_id
1 'polypeptide(L)'
;PEDECGSLFLRLRKGVRAGGVRVATIAPTSTNGSRKLSATTILAVPGQEARTIALLSQTHPDVVEALKSEGAAILVGERAAAVPGLLTTVDTLATATGARLAWVPRRAGERGGIEAGLLPFLLPGGRPVSDDGARRQVQDAWGIDPSGLHAHAPLPDAPGRDATRILEALADGALGGLV
;
A
#
# COMPACT_ATOMS: atom_id res chain seq x y z
N PRO A 1 -14.21 -1.93 -0.24
CA PRO A 1 -14.31 -1.17 1.04
C PRO A 1 -15.51 -1.58 1.91
N GLU A 2 -16.58 -2.21 1.36
CA GLU A 2 -17.75 -2.61 2.16
C GLU A 2 -17.35 -3.55 3.30
N ASP A 3 -16.52 -4.56 3.00
CA ASP A 3 -16.13 -5.60 3.96
C ASP A 3 -14.85 -5.24 4.75
N GLU A 4 -13.97 -4.41 4.18
CA GLU A 4 -12.66 -4.12 4.74
C GLU A 4 -12.62 -2.79 5.50
N CYS A 5 -13.45 -1.81 5.12
CA CYS A 5 -13.49 -0.48 5.72
C CYS A 5 -14.93 0.05 5.73
N GLY A 6 -15.79 -0.52 6.56
CA GLY A 6 -17.23 -0.24 6.60
C GLY A 6 -17.57 1.24 6.86
N SER A 7 -16.81 1.93 7.72
CA SER A 7 -17.02 3.36 8.00
C SER A 7 -16.77 4.25 6.78
N LEU A 8 -15.70 3.95 6.01
CA LEU A 8 -15.41 4.63 4.75
C LEU A 8 -16.52 4.34 3.72
N PHE A 9 -16.93 3.08 3.60
CA PHE A 9 -18.02 2.69 2.71
C PHE A 9 -19.32 3.45 3.02
N LEU A 10 -19.72 3.54 4.29
CA LEU A 10 -20.93 4.28 4.70
C LEU A 10 -20.84 5.77 4.39
N ARG A 11 -19.66 6.39 4.56
CA ARG A 11 -19.42 7.80 4.19
C ARG A 11 -19.54 8.02 2.70
N LEU A 12 -18.92 7.17 1.88
CA LEU A 12 -19.05 7.20 0.42
C LEU A 12 -20.51 7.05 -0.01
N ARG A 13 -21.22 6.06 0.56
CA ARG A 13 -22.64 5.84 0.26
C ARG A 13 -23.51 7.03 0.61
N LYS A 14 -23.24 7.68 1.75
CA LYS A 14 -23.94 8.92 2.12
C LYS A 14 -23.67 10.04 1.11
N GLY A 15 -22.41 10.24 0.71
CA GLY A 15 -22.02 11.25 -0.29
C GLY A 15 -22.65 11.00 -1.66
N VAL A 16 -22.66 9.74 -2.13
CA VAL A 16 -23.30 9.35 -3.39
C VAL A 16 -24.81 9.63 -3.36
N ARG A 17 -25.51 9.27 -2.27
CA ARG A 17 -26.94 9.51 -2.11
C ARG A 17 -27.29 11.00 -2.06
N ALA A 18 -26.42 11.82 -1.51
CA ALA A 18 -26.57 13.27 -1.50
C ALA A 18 -26.21 13.94 -2.85
N GLY A 19 -25.79 13.17 -3.85
CA GLY A 19 -25.40 13.67 -5.17
C GLY A 19 -24.05 14.38 -5.22
N GLY A 20 -23.29 14.42 -4.12
CA GLY A 20 -22.00 15.13 -4.03
C GLY A 20 -20.78 14.28 -4.38
N VAL A 21 -20.93 12.96 -4.54
CA VAL A 21 -19.80 12.06 -4.80
C VAL A 21 -20.13 11.12 -5.95
N ARG A 22 -19.23 11.06 -6.94
CA ARG A 22 -19.21 10.03 -7.98
C ARG A 22 -18.12 9.02 -7.65
N VAL A 23 -18.39 7.74 -7.90
CA VAL A 23 -17.44 6.65 -7.62
C VAL A 23 -17.17 5.86 -8.90
N ALA A 24 -15.91 5.64 -9.18
CA ALA A 24 -15.46 4.64 -10.14
C ALA A 24 -14.66 3.56 -9.40
N THR A 25 -14.71 2.34 -9.87
CA THR A 25 -13.94 1.22 -9.30
C THR A 25 -13.31 0.39 -10.40
N ILE A 26 -12.05 0.01 -10.22
CA ILE A 26 -11.34 -0.92 -11.10
C ILE A 26 -11.40 -2.27 -10.40
N ALA A 27 -12.01 -3.25 -11.06
CA ALA A 27 -12.22 -4.57 -10.49
C ALA A 27 -12.49 -5.61 -11.59
N PRO A 28 -12.26 -6.91 -11.34
CA PRO A 28 -12.57 -7.96 -12.31
C PRO A 28 -14.07 -8.16 -12.54
N THR A 29 -14.91 -7.69 -11.63
CA THR A 29 -16.35 -7.79 -11.71
C THR A 29 -17.04 -6.71 -10.89
N SER A 30 -18.32 -6.44 -11.19
CA SER A 30 -19.14 -5.56 -10.35
C SER A 30 -19.56 -6.30 -9.07
N THR A 31 -19.27 -5.71 -7.92
CA THR A 31 -19.60 -6.23 -6.59
C THR A 31 -20.88 -5.63 -6.04
N ASN A 32 -21.43 -6.22 -4.97
CA ASN A 32 -22.55 -5.61 -4.23
C ASN A 32 -22.20 -4.22 -3.72
N GLY A 33 -20.97 -4.03 -3.21
CA GLY A 33 -20.49 -2.74 -2.75
C GLY A 33 -20.44 -1.69 -3.86
N SER A 34 -19.90 -2.03 -5.05
CA SER A 34 -19.89 -1.10 -6.18
C SER A 34 -21.29 -0.73 -6.66
N ARG A 35 -22.23 -1.69 -6.70
CA ARG A 35 -23.64 -1.40 -7.03
C ARG A 35 -24.31 -0.48 -6.01
N LYS A 36 -24.09 -0.71 -4.70
CA LYS A 36 -24.64 0.15 -3.63
C LYS A 36 -24.07 1.58 -3.66
N LEU A 37 -22.91 1.77 -4.26
CA LEU A 37 -22.28 3.08 -4.50
C LEU A 37 -22.61 3.67 -5.86
N SER A 38 -23.46 3.02 -6.67
CA SER A 38 -23.71 3.41 -8.07
C SER A 38 -22.41 3.66 -8.85
N ALA A 39 -21.40 2.85 -8.56
CA ALA A 39 -20.05 3.06 -9.09
C ALA A 39 -19.98 2.66 -10.57
N THR A 40 -19.28 3.46 -11.36
CA THR A 40 -18.78 3.06 -12.69
C THR A 40 -17.75 1.95 -12.48
N THR A 41 -18.06 0.72 -12.92
CA THR A 41 -17.12 -0.40 -12.82
C THR A 41 -16.30 -0.50 -14.08
N ILE A 42 -15.00 -0.28 -13.96
CA ILE A 42 -14.00 -0.44 -15.01
C ILE A 42 -13.42 -1.83 -14.85
N LEU A 43 -13.71 -2.69 -15.81
CA LEU A 43 -13.30 -4.09 -15.74
C LEU A 43 -11.79 -4.22 -16.02
N ALA A 44 -11.10 -4.89 -15.13
CA ALA A 44 -9.68 -5.23 -15.29
C ALA A 44 -9.46 -6.72 -15.00
N VAL A 45 -8.69 -7.38 -15.83
CA VAL A 45 -8.22 -8.74 -15.56
C VAL A 45 -7.26 -8.67 -14.38
N PRO A 46 -7.35 -9.59 -13.38
CA PRO A 46 -6.40 -9.63 -12.27
C PRO A 46 -4.95 -9.64 -12.75
N GLY A 47 -4.14 -8.73 -12.20
CA GLY A 47 -2.76 -8.49 -12.61
C GLY A 47 -2.58 -7.52 -13.80
N GLN A 48 -3.65 -7.06 -14.43
CA GLN A 48 -3.62 -6.09 -15.54
C GLN A 48 -4.13 -4.70 -15.12
N GLU A 49 -4.30 -4.45 -13.83
CA GLU A 49 -4.85 -3.20 -13.30
C GLU A 49 -3.96 -2.00 -13.66
N ALA A 50 -2.63 -2.18 -13.62
CA ALA A 50 -1.68 -1.14 -14.01
C ALA A 50 -1.88 -0.70 -15.47
N ARG A 51 -2.06 -1.66 -16.39
CA ARG A 51 -2.36 -1.39 -17.80
C ARG A 51 -3.71 -0.70 -17.98
N THR A 52 -4.71 -1.15 -17.24
CA THR A 52 -6.05 -0.54 -17.28
C THR A 52 -6.00 0.93 -16.87
N ILE A 53 -5.24 1.25 -15.82
CA ILE A 53 -5.04 2.65 -15.36
C ILE A 53 -4.24 3.46 -16.39
N ALA A 54 -3.19 2.90 -16.96
CA ALA A 54 -2.40 3.61 -17.98
C ALA A 54 -3.24 4.00 -19.22
N LEU A 55 -4.26 3.23 -19.54
CA LEU A 55 -5.18 3.49 -20.66
C LEU A 55 -6.43 4.28 -20.25
N LEU A 56 -6.57 4.68 -18.99
CA LEU A 56 -7.80 5.27 -18.45
C LEU A 56 -8.22 6.56 -19.18
N SER A 57 -7.27 7.40 -19.55
CA SER A 57 -7.54 8.62 -20.29
C SER A 57 -8.15 8.38 -21.68
N GLN A 58 -7.88 7.23 -22.28
CA GLN A 58 -8.40 6.85 -23.59
C GLN A 58 -9.75 6.13 -23.47
N THR A 59 -9.91 5.29 -22.46
CA THR A 59 -11.08 4.42 -22.29
C THR A 59 -12.20 5.04 -21.47
N HIS A 60 -11.83 5.87 -20.48
CA HIS A 60 -12.75 6.51 -19.53
C HIS A 60 -12.31 7.94 -19.22
N PRO A 61 -12.30 8.83 -20.22
CA PRO A 61 -11.85 10.23 -20.06
C PRO A 61 -12.70 11.00 -19.03
N ASP A 62 -13.98 10.65 -18.90
CA ASP A 62 -14.89 11.21 -17.91
C ASP A 62 -14.46 10.92 -16.45
N VAL A 63 -13.89 9.75 -16.20
CA VAL A 63 -13.34 9.39 -14.88
C VAL A 63 -12.07 10.18 -14.62
N VAL A 64 -11.19 10.33 -15.60
CA VAL A 64 -9.96 11.13 -15.46
C VAL A 64 -10.30 12.61 -15.23
N GLU A 65 -11.30 13.14 -15.92
CA GLU A 65 -11.75 14.51 -15.71
C GLU A 65 -12.35 14.71 -14.31
N ALA A 66 -13.10 13.70 -13.82
CA ALA A 66 -13.63 13.74 -12.46
C ALA A 66 -12.51 13.74 -11.40
N LEU A 67 -11.37 13.09 -11.66
CA LEU A 67 -10.23 13.09 -10.74
C LEU A 67 -9.52 14.46 -10.63
N LYS A 68 -9.74 15.38 -11.59
CA LYS A 68 -9.21 16.75 -11.51
C LYS A 68 -10.06 17.68 -10.65
N SER A 69 -11.24 17.24 -10.21
CA SER A 69 -12.12 18.05 -9.38
C SER A 69 -11.55 18.24 -7.99
N GLU A 70 -11.84 19.36 -7.36
CA GLU A 70 -11.45 19.62 -5.97
C GLU A 70 -11.98 18.52 -5.03
N GLY A 71 -11.10 18.01 -4.17
CA GLY A 71 -11.45 16.96 -3.21
C GLY A 71 -11.48 15.54 -3.79
N ALA A 72 -11.14 15.37 -5.07
CA ALA A 72 -11.01 14.04 -5.68
C ALA A 72 -9.94 13.21 -4.98
N ALA A 73 -10.21 11.90 -4.84
CA ALA A 73 -9.29 10.97 -4.19
C ALA A 73 -9.26 9.61 -4.90
N ILE A 74 -8.07 9.03 -4.94
CA ILE A 74 -7.82 7.66 -5.39
C ILE A 74 -7.57 6.81 -4.15
N LEU A 75 -8.41 5.79 -3.95
CA LEU A 75 -8.29 4.85 -2.84
C LEU A 75 -7.64 3.57 -3.34
N VAL A 76 -6.49 3.23 -2.76
CA VAL A 76 -5.70 2.06 -3.13
C VAL A 76 -5.78 1.02 -2.02
N GLY A 77 -6.28 -0.16 -2.34
CA GLY A 77 -6.35 -1.28 -1.41
C GLY A 77 -5.07 -2.13 -1.40
N GLU A 78 -4.88 -2.91 -0.36
CA GLU A 78 -3.69 -3.74 -0.12
C GLU A 78 -3.33 -4.66 -1.29
N ARG A 79 -4.31 -5.20 -2.01
CA ARG A 79 -4.06 -6.09 -3.17
C ARG A 79 -3.30 -5.42 -4.31
N ALA A 80 -3.33 -4.10 -4.37
CA ALA A 80 -2.58 -3.34 -5.37
C ALA A 80 -1.06 -3.54 -5.24
N ALA A 81 -0.56 -3.80 -4.03
CA ALA A 81 0.86 -4.06 -3.80
C ALA A 81 1.35 -5.37 -4.45
N ALA A 82 0.45 -6.32 -4.71
CA ALA A 82 0.78 -7.59 -5.39
C ALA A 82 0.86 -7.47 -6.92
N VAL A 83 0.46 -6.33 -7.49
CA VAL A 83 0.47 -6.12 -8.95
C VAL A 83 1.69 -5.28 -9.34
N PRO A 84 2.64 -5.84 -10.11
CA PRO A 84 3.84 -5.11 -10.52
C PRO A 84 3.51 -3.79 -11.22
N GLY A 85 4.17 -2.69 -10.80
CA GLY A 85 4.01 -1.38 -11.38
C GLY A 85 2.70 -0.64 -11.06
N LEU A 86 1.75 -1.27 -10.36
CA LEU A 86 0.45 -0.65 -10.11
C LEU A 86 0.57 0.59 -9.23
N LEU A 87 1.34 0.54 -8.15
CA LEU A 87 1.52 1.69 -7.26
C LEU A 87 2.14 2.89 -7.98
N THR A 88 3.17 2.65 -8.83
CA THR A 88 3.79 3.70 -9.65
C THR A 88 2.79 4.29 -10.65
N THR A 89 1.96 3.46 -11.28
CA THR A 89 0.95 3.94 -12.25
C THR A 89 -0.14 4.76 -11.57
N VAL A 90 -0.56 4.36 -10.36
CA VAL A 90 -1.53 5.12 -9.56
C VAL A 90 -0.95 6.47 -9.12
N ASP A 91 0.30 6.50 -8.67
CA ASP A 91 1.00 7.72 -8.29
C ASP A 91 1.11 8.70 -9.47
N THR A 92 1.47 8.18 -10.65
CA THR A 92 1.49 8.95 -11.90
C THR A 92 0.11 9.57 -12.22
N LEU A 93 -0.97 8.79 -12.10
CA LEU A 93 -2.32 9.27 -12.31
C LEU A 93 -2.72 10.33 -11.28
N ALA A 94 -2.41 10.11 -10.00
CA ALA A 94 -2.69 11.05 -8.93
C ALA A 94 -1.97 12.39 -9.16
N THR A 95 -0.69 12.33 -9.51
CA THR A 95 0.13 13.51 -9.84
C THR A 95 -0.43 14.27 -11.05
N ALA A 96 -0.81 13.56 -12.13
CA ALA A 96 -1.33 14.16 -13.35
C ALA A 96 -2.72 14.81 -13.18
N THR A 97 -3.51 14.33 -12.23
CA THR A 97 -4.88 14.83 -11.99
C THR A 97 -4.99 15.77 -10.78
N GLY A 98 -4.00 15.79 -9.89
CA GLY A 98 -4.06 16.49 -8.60
C GLY A 98 -4.94 15.78 -7.57
N ALA A 99 -5.42 14.57 -7.85
CA ALA A 99 -6.24 13.78 -6.93
C ALA A 99 -5.42 13.34 -5.71
N ARG A 100 -6.03 13.33 -4.53
CA ARG A 100 -5.40 12.82 -3.32
C ARG A 100 -5.26 11.31 -3.38
N LEU A 101 -4.08 10.80 -3.02
CA LEU A 101 -3.85 9.38 -2.92
C LEU A 101 -4.01 8.91 -1.48
N ALA A 102 -4.77 7.84 -1.25
CA ALA A 102 -4.97 7.26 0.07
C ALA A 102 -4.89 5.73 0.03
N TRP A 103 -4.11 5.18 0.95
CA TRP A 103 -4.04 3.74 1.18
C TRP A 103 -5.19 3.28 2.07
N VAL A 104 -5.87 2.19 1.69
CA VAL A 104 -6.93 1.56 2.48
C VAL A 104 -6.42 0.23 3.02
N PRO A 105 -5.97 0.19 4.29
CA PRO A 105 -5.48 -1.03 4.91
C PRO A 105 -6.62 -2.03 5.15
N ARG A 106 -6.30 -3.31 5.17
CA ARG A 106 -7.23 -4.38 5.55
C ARG A 106 -7.23 -4.65 7.04
N ARG A 107 -6.13 -4.35 7.71
CA ARG A 107 -5.92 -4.60 9.13
C ARG A 107 -5.69 -3.29 9.88
N ALA A 108 -6.30 -3.18 11.06
CA ALA A 108 -6.21 -1.95 11.86
C ALA A 108 -4.79 -1.61 12.34
N GLY A 109 -3.93 -2.62 12.48
CA GLY A 109 -2.57 -2.46 13.01
C GLY A 109 -1.48 -2.14 11.98
N GLU A 110 -1.78 -2.07 10.68
CA GLU A 110 -0.76 -1.93 9.63
C GLU A 110 0.10 -0.67 9.80
N ARG A 111 -0.52 0.47 10.07
CA ARG A 111 0.22 1.71 10.30
C ARG A 111 1.11 1.62 11.55
N GLY A 112 0.57 1.11 12.66
CA GLY A 112 1.34 0.90 13.89
C GLY A 112 2.49 -0.10 13.67
N GLY A 113 2.28 -1.13 12.85
CA GLY A 113 3.33 -2.05 12.44
C GLY A 113 4.47 -1.36 11.70
N ILE A 114 4.16 -0.50 10.74
CA ILE A 114 5.18 0.29 10.03
C ILE A 114 5.93 1.23 10.98
N GLU A 115 5.21 1.93 11.86
CA GLU A 115 5.79 2.81 12.87
C GLU A 115 6.67 2.03 13.89
N ALA A 116 6.33 0.79 14.18
CA ALA A 116 7.14 -0.10 15.02
C ALA A 116 8.34 -0.74 14.30
N GLY A 117 8.48 -0.55 12.99
CA GLY A 117 9.58 -1.09 12.19
C GLY A 117 9.42 -2.56 11.81
N LEU A 118 8.19 -3.07 11.65
CA LEU A 118 7.94 -4.49 11.32
C LEU A 118 8.27 -4.90 9.89
N LEU A 119 8.69 -3.99 9.02
CA LEU A 119 9.15 -4.33 7.68
C LEU A 119 10.66 -4.59 7.65
N PRO A 120 11.15 -5.48 6.78
CA PRO A 120 12.55 -5.89 6.76
C PRO A 120 13.58 -4.77 6.58
N PHE A 121 13.15 -3.62 6.08
CA PHE A 121 13.99 -2.46 5.79
C PHE A 121 13.75 -1.26 6.71
N LEU A 122 12.90 -1.44 7.75
CA LEU A 122 12.55 -0.37 8.68
C LEU A 122 13.05 -0.63 10.11
N LEU A 123 13.37 0.46 10.78
CA LEU A 123 13.59 0.58 12.21
C LEU A 123 12.34 1.23 12.86
N PRO A 124 12.19 1.14 14.19
CA PRO A 124 11.19 1.90 14.94
C PRO A 124 11.18 3.38 14.54
N GLY A 125 9.98 3.93 14.37
CA GLY A 125 9.75 5.27 13.81
C GLY A 125 9.63 5.30 12.29
N GLY A 126 9.51 4.13 11.62
CA GLY A 126 9.38 4.02 10.16
C GLY A 126 10.63 4.48 9.40
N ARG A 127 11.79 4.48 10.05
CA ARG A 127 13.06 4.95 9.49
C ARG A 127 13.78 3.83 8.74
N PRO A 128 14.47 4.13 7.63
CA PRO A 128 15.23 3.09 6.91
C PRO A 128 16.35 2.48 7.76
N VAL A 129 16.51 1.16 7.67
CA VAL A 129 17.63 0.45 8.32
C VAL A 129 18.99 0.89 7.79
N SER A 130 19.06 1.44 6.57
CA SER A 130 20.28 1.99 5.98
C SER A 130 20.70 3.35 6.55
N ASP A 131 19.84 4.01 7.35
CA ASP A 131 20.16 5.29 8.01
C ASP A 131 21.03 5.05 9.26
N ASP A 132 22.30 5.45 9.19
CA ASP A 132 23.26 5.34 10.29
C ASP A 132 22.83 6.07 11.57
N GLY A 133 22.20 7.25 11.41
CA GLY A 133 21.73 8.04 12.54
C GLY A 133 20.59 7.34 13.25
N ALA A 134 19.66 6.77 12.48
CA ALA A 134 18.55 6.01 13.01
C ALA A 134 19.02 4.73 13.74
N ARG A 135 19.96 3.98 13.14
CA ARG A 135 20.54 2.80 13.81
C ARG A 135 21.18 3.14 15.13
N ARG A 136 22.05 4.17 15.18
CA ARG A 136 22.69 4.62 16.44
C ARG A 136 21.66 4.97 17.50
N GLN A 137 20.65 5.76 17.17
CA GLN A 137 19.59 6.12 18.13
C GLN A 137 18.83 4.90 18.66
N VAL A 138 18.54 3.90 17.82
CA VAL A 138 17.87 2.68 18.25
C VAL A 138 18.81 1.82 19.11
N GLN A 139 20.08 1.71 18.73
CA GLN A 139 21.09 0.99 19.51
C GLN A 139 21.25 1.60 20.91
N ASP A 140 21.36 2.92 20.99
CA ASP A 140 21.45 3.65 22.27
C ASP A 140 20.21 3.41 23.12
N ALA A 141 19.00 3.53 22.53
CA ALA A 141 17.74 3.33 23.24
C ALA A 141 17.54 1.89 23.73
N TRP A 142 18.06 0.91 23.02
CA TRP A 142 17.96 -0.51 23.36
C TRP A 142 19.15 -1.00 24.17
N GLY A 143 20.17 -0.18 24.42
CA GLY A 143 21.40 -0.55 25.13
C GLY A 143 22.23 -1.59 24.38
N ILE A 144 22.20 -1.57 23.04
CA ILE A 144 23.00 -2.45 22.19
C ILE A 144 24.41 -1.86 22.10
N ASP A 145 25.41 -2.62 22.59
CA ASP A 145 26.80 -2.21 22.47
C ASP A 145 27.30 -2.41 21.04
N PRO A 146 27.67 -1.32 20.32
CA PRO A 146 28.16 -1.42 18.94
C PRO A 146 29.52 -2.11 18.83
N SER A 147 30.26 -2.28 19.94
CA SER A 147 31.55 -2.98 19.95
C SER A 147 31.42 -4.52 19.90
N GLY A 148 30.19 -5.05 20.11
CA GLY A 148 29.93 -6.49 20.09
C GLY A 148 30.55 -7.27 21.25
N LEU A 149 31.12 -6.59 22.27
CA LEU A 149 31.71 -7.21 23.47
C LEU A 149 30.66 -7.86 24.37
N HIS A 150 29.42 -7.42 24.30
CA HIS A 150 28.28 -8.03 24.98
C HIS A 150 27.36 -8.68 23.93
N ALA A 151 26.78 -9.82 24.26
CA ALA A 151 26.06 -10.81 23.45
C ALA A 151 25.05 -10.31 22.36
N HIS A 152 25.05 -9.04 22.01
CA HIS A 152 24.14 -8.46 21.03
C HIS A 152 24.94 -7.97 19.82
N ALA A 153 24.72 -8.62 18.68
CA ALA A 153 25.26 -8.12 17.41
C ALA A 153 24.72 -6.71 17.11
N PRO A 154 25.53 -5.83 16.48
CA PRO A 154 25.04 -4.53 16.05
C PRO A 154 23.84 -4.68 15.11
N LEU A 155 22.98 -3.67 15.05
CA LEU A 155 21.87 -3.67 14.11
C LEU A 155 22.41 -3.75 12.66
N PRO A 156 21.81 -4.57 11.81
CA PRO A 156 22.22 -4.68 10.42
C PRO A 156 22.06 -3.33 9.70
N ASP A 157 22.94 -3.04 8.75
CA ASP A 157 22.90 -1.85 7.91
C ASP A 157 22.19 -2.08 6.57
N ALA A 158 21.90 -3.33 6.27
CA ALA A 158 21.17 -3.77 5.08
C ALA A 158 19.78 -4.31 5.43
N PRO A 159 18.81 -4.17 4.51
CA PRO A 159 17.48 -4.76 4.68
C PRO A 159 17.52 -6.26 4.93
N GLY A 160 16.67 -6.72 5.86
CA GLY A 160 16.40 -8.14 6.04
C GLY A 160 15.70 -8.76 4.82
N ARG A 161 15.50 -10.09 4.88
CA ARG A 161 14.77 -10.81 3.82
C ARG A 161 13.27 -10.61 3.98
N ASP A 162 12.60 -10.26 2.88
CA ASP A 162 11.15 -10.38 2.75
C ASP A 162 10.74 -11.85 2.52
N ALA A 163 9.43 -12.12 2.45
CA ALA A 163 8.91 -13.48 2.29
C ALA A 163 9.46 -14.17 1.03
N THR A 164 9.58 -13.47 -0.09
CA THR A 164 10.12 -14.03 -1.34
C THR A 164 11.59 -14.41 -1.18
N ARG A 165 12.39 -13.51 -0.63
CA ARG A 165 13.82 -13.77 -0.38
C ARG A 165 14.08 -14.84 0.67
N ILE A 166 13.16 -15.03 1.62
CA ILE A 166 13.22 -16.15 2.57
C ILE A 166 13.02 -17.48 1.83
N LEU A 167 12.03 -17.56 0.94
CA LEU A 167 11.78 -18.77 0.16
C LEU A 167 12.92 -19.07 -0.82
N GLU A 168 13.48 -18.06 -1.48
CA GLU A 168 14.67 -18.19 -2.32
C GLU A 168 15.86 -18.74 -1.51
N ALA A 169 16.13 -18.16 -0.34
CA ALA A 169 17.24 -18.58 0.52
C ALA A 169 17.06 -20.00 1.09
N LEU A 170 15.81 -20.48 1.24
CA LEU A 170 15.53 -21.89 1.55
C LEU A 170 15.83 -22.79 0.36
N ALA A 171 15.40 -22.41 -0.84
CA ALA A 171 15.65 -23.16 -2.06
C ALA A 171 17.17 -23.30 -2.35
N ASP A 172 17.94 -22.24 -2.08
CA ASP A 172 19.38 -22.19 -2.28
C ASP A 172 20.19 -22.81 -1.12
N GLY A 173 19.50 -23.29 -0.05
CA GLY A 173 20.16 -23.85 1.12
C GLY A 173 20.85 -22.83 2.04
N ALA A 174 20.66 -21.53 1.81
CA ALA A 174 21.18 -20.46 2.67
C ALA A 174 20.39 -20.32 4.01
N LEU A 175 19.22 -20.91 4.08
CA LEU A 175 18.43 -21.10 5.31
C LEU A 175 18.17 -22.58 5.49
N GLY A 176 18.37 -23.07 6.73
CA GLY A 176 18.24 -24.49 7.06
C GLY A 176 16.81 -24.96 7.34
N GLY A 177 15.87 -24.07 7.49
CA GLY A 177 14.47 -24.40 7.76
C GLY A 177 13.57 -23.18 7.93
N LEU A 178 12.28 -23.41 7.79
CA LEU A 178 11.20 -22.46 8.03
C LEU A 178 10.13 -23.14 8.89
N VAL A 179 9.66 -22.48 9.92
CA VAL A 179 8.57 -22.95 10.80
C VAL A 179 7.34 -22.04 10.62
#